data_63295bd4bb94a69a1f8bfbe44b4997fd
#
_entry.id   63295bd4bb94a69a1f8bfbe44b4997fd
#
_cell.length_a   1.000
_cell.length_b   1.000
_cell.length_c   1.000
_cell.angle_alpha   90.00
_cell.angle_beta   90.00
_cell.angle_gamma   90.00
#
_symmetry.space_group_name_H-M   'P 1'
#
loop_
_entity.id
_entity.type
_entity.pdbx_description
1 polymer ?
#
loop_
_entity_poly.entity_id
_entity_poly.type
_entity_poly.pdbx_seq_one_letter_code
_entity_poly.pdbx_strand_id
1 'polypeptide(L)'
;MKQLVRFRPQIRIGVVLLAVAGAITFSAIYAQRSYGFDQDLGKLNRFVQNKGNTASMQIFREGRDSIEAQNWQRAAEKFNDFIKGYPKDKDLDAALYWYGYALQKQDRKEDARKPLVALINRFPSSSWREEAKALLVVLGYKADVDQALTNENCEIKMLALQSLFQADQERAITIATEAIKANPQQCPGFPAAAVSMLGSHAGARAIPLLIDIARSNPDQKLRLTAIKRLGEQRSDQVTDALIQIYDADRTREIRAQILRAFAESRSPRGMTKVFEVARAGDDPALRQYAIRFIGELEDSASLDELIRIYDTDKTQEIRSQVLRALSERDDPRARTKLFDVARQGDSPELRLEAIRRLGDNQKISLDELMQLYTSETSPQLKQGLLRAFGESNDPRARVKLIEIARGNDPVELRGYAIRQLGEKDDEPTVNQLVSLYDSEQNPQIKTSLLRAFGDSQQKSALRKLMSIARSDPSVEMRKLAVRFLGDSKDPEALKFLEDLLK
;
A
#
# COMPACT_ATOMS: atom_id res chain seq x y z
N MET A 1 -50.32 -20.79 62.46
CA MET A 1 -49.85 -22.01 61.83
C MET A 1 -48.75 -21.72 60.80
N LYS A 2 -47.56 -22.28 61.10
CA LYS A 2 -46.42 -22.64 60.28
C LYS A 2 -46.01 -21.66 59.12
N GLN A 3 -45.12 -20.71 59.28
CA GLN A 3 -43.68 -20.72 59.13
C GLN A 3 -43.12 -21.67 58.05
N LEU A 4 -42.48 -21.08 57.04
CA LEU A 4 -41.32 -21.64 56.34
C LEU A 4 -40.41 -20.49 55.88
N VAL A 5 -39.34 -20.31 56.63
CA VAL A 5 -38.15 -19.49 56.34
C VAL A 5 -37.35 -20.23 55.26
N ARG A 6 -37.02 -19.58 54.17
CA ARG A 6 -35.99 -20.06 53.20
C ARG A 6 -34.72 -19.30 53.38
N PHE A 7 -33.74 -19.97 53.94
CA PHE A 7 -32.31 -19.59 53.93
C PHE A 7 -31.79 -19.52 52.48
N ARG A 8 -31.11 -18.41 52.18
CA ARG A 8 -30.19 -18.35 51.07
C ARG A 8 -28.76 -18.35 51.61
N PRO A 9 -27.84 -19.23 51.15
CA PRO A 9 -26.47 -19.21 51.57
C PRO A 9 -25.70 -18.10 50.86
N GLN A 10 -24.94 -17.36 51.61
CA GLN A 10 -23.89 -16.44 51.09
C GLN A 10 -22.75 -17.26 50.51
N ILE A 11 -22.48 -17.05 49.23
CA ILE A 11 -21.24 -17.45 48.55
C ILE A 11 -20.64 -16.17 47.97
N ARG A 12 -19.87 -15.47 48.78
CA ARG A 12 -18.97 -14.43 48.32
C ARG A 12 -17.89 -14.24 49.39
N ILE A 13 -16.83 -15.03 49.30
CA ILE A 13 -15.45 -14.79 49.75
C ILE A 13 -14.71 -16.12 49.51
N GLY A 14 -14.28 -16.38 48.29
CA GLY A 14 -13.55 -17.61 47.97
C GLY A 14 -12.77 -17.54 46.66
N VAL A 15 -13.04 -16.51 45.86
CA VAL A 15 -12.47 -16.47 44.47
C VAL A 15 -11.17 -15.66 44.40
N VAL A 16 -10.89 -14.75 45.36
CA VAL A 16 -9.69 -13.91 45.31
C VAL A 16 -8.45 -14.57 45.94
N LEU A 17 -8.60 -15.57 46.84
CA LEU A 17 -7.49 -16.31 47.41
C LEU A 17 -7.01 -17.52 46.62
N LEU A 18 -7.80 -17.99 45.63
CA LEU A 18 -7.41 -19.08 44.74
C LEU A 18 -6.51 -18.62 43.57
N ALA A 19 -6.50 -17.34 43.20
CA ALA A 19 -5.65 -16.83 42.13
C ALA A 19 -4.18 -16.69 42.51
N VAL A 20 -3.84 -16.44 43.78
CA VAL A 20 -2.45 -16.31 44.25
C VAL A 20 -1.85 -17.69 44.62
N ALA A 21 -2.65 -18.61 45.15
CA ALA A 21 -2.23 -20.00 45.37
C ALA A 21 -2.09 -20.79 44.06
N GLY A 22 -2.89 -20.46 43.03
CA GLY A 22 -2.82 -21.06 41.70
C GLY A 22 -1.50 -20.76 40.98
N ALA A 23 -0.90 -19.60 41.16
CA ALA A 23 0.37 -19.23 40.51
C ALA A 23 1.59 -20.01 41.05
N ILE A 24 1.58 -20.39 42.34
CA ILE A 24 2.68 -21.16 42.93
C ILE A 24 2.53 -22.65 42.70
N THR A 25 1.31 -23.17 42.66
CA THR A 25 1.04 -24.58 42.32
C THR A 25 1.13 -24.82 40.82
N PHE A 26 0.85 -23.83 39.99
CA PHE A 26 1.02 -23.92 38.55
C PHE A 26 2.48 -24.12 38.14
N SER A 27 3.45 -23.43 38.79
CA SER A 27 4.88 -23.63 38.53
C SER A 27 5.36 -25.04 38.90
N ALA A 28 4.81 -25.67 39.94
CA ALA A 28 5.18 -27.03 40.36
C ALA A 28 4.52 -28.12 39.49
N ILE A 29 3.29 -27.90 39.06
CA ILE A 29 2.56 -28.83 38.15
C ILE A 29 3.13 -28.76 36.74
N TYR A 30 3.57 -27.59 36.27
CA TYR A 30 4.22 -27.43 34.96
C TYR A 30 5.63 -28.05 34.92
N ALA A 31 6.41 -27.96 36.01
CA ALA A 31 7.71 -28.64 36.10
C ALA A 31 7.61 -30.17 36.06
N GLN A 32 6.51 -30.76 36.57
CA GLN A 32 6.25 -32.20 36.52
C GLN A 32 5.68 -32.68 35.16
N ARG A 33 4.97 -31.84 34.42
CA ARG A 33 4.45 -32.16 33.07
C ARG A 33 5.48 -32.10 31.95
N SER A 34 6.62 -31.43 32.17
CA SER A 34 7.70 -31.33 31.20
C SER A 34 8.46 -32.64 30.91
N TYR A 35 8.12 -33.73 31.57
CA TYR A 35 8.72 -35.08 31.38
C TYR A 35 7.82 -36.06 30.61
N GLY A 36 6.73 -35.57 29.99
CA GLY A 36 5.78 -36.45 29.32
C GLY A 36 6.04 -36.69 27.83
N PHE A 37 7.28 -36.98 27.42
CA PHE A 37 7.54 -37.42 26.03
C PHE A 37 6.53 -38.47 25.56
N ASP A 38 6.22 -39.45 26.41
CA ASP A 38 5.26 -40.54 26.08
C ASP A 38 3.83 -40.00 25.96
N GLN A 39 3.43 -38.96 26.73
CA GLN A 39 2.11 -38.35 26.62
C GLN A 39 2.00 -37.49 25.38
N ASP A 40 3.02 -36.69 25.06
CA ASP A 40 3.05 -35.84 23.86
C ASP A 40 3.14 -36.69 22.59
N LEU A 41 3.94 -37.77 22.61
CA LEU A 41 4.00 -38.71 21.50
C LEU A 41 2.67 -39.48 21.32
N GLY A 42 1.99 -39.82 22.40
CA GLY A 42 0.66 -40.43 22.36
C GLY A 42 -0.39 -39.48 21.77
N LYS A 43 -0.30 -38.17 22.07
CA LYS A 43 -1.13 -37.13 21.48
C LYS A 43 -0.82 -36.93 19.98
N LEU A 44 0.45 -36.92 19.60
CA LEU A 44 0.90 -36.85 18.21
C LEU A 44 0.40 -38.04 17.40
N ASN A 45 0.52 -39.25 17.91
CA ASN A 45 0.10 -40.46 17.22
C ASN A 45 -1.40 -40.49 16.99
N ARG A 46 -2.21 -40.14 17.99
CA ARG A 46 -3.67 -39.99 17.82
C ARG A 46 -4.04 -38.90 16.82
N PHE A 47 -3.31 -37.79 16.83
CA PHE A 47 -3.50 -36.69 15.88
C PHE A 47 -3.29 -37.16 14.43
N VAL A 48 -2.21 -37.91 14.15
CA VAL A 48 -1.87 -38.39 12.81
C VAL A 48 -2.81 -39.50 12.32
N GLN A 49 -3.25 -40.41 13.20
CA GLN A 49 -4.13 -41.52 12.85
C GLN A 49 -5.51 -41.05 12.31
N ASN A 50 -6.00 -39.91 12.76
CA ASN A 50 -7.30 -39.37 12.39
C ASN A 50 -7.26 -38.48 11.12
N LYS A 51 -6.13 -38.39 10.41
CA LYS A 51 -5.96 -37.50 9.26
C LYS A 51 -5.92 -38.27 7.93
N GLY A 52 -6.49 -37.65 6.90
CA GLY A 52 -6.45 -38.19 5.53
C GLY A 52 -5.05 -38.28 4.94
N ASN A 53 -4.95 -38.88 3.76
CA ASN A 53 -3.66 -39.10 3.08
C ASN A 53 -3.38 -37.99 2.05
N THR A 54 -3.10 -36.78 2.53
CA THR A 54 -2.68 -35.64 1.70
C THR A 54 -1.16 -35.58 1.61
N ALA A 55 -0.63 -34.87 0.58
CA ALA A 55 0.80 -34.68 0.43
C ALA A 55 1.43 -33.95 1.64
N SER A 56 0.73 -32.98 2.22
CA SER A 56 1.16 -32.30 3.46
C SER A 56 1.23 -33.27 4.62
N MET A 57 0.21 -34.16 4.77
CA MET A 57 0.16 -35.10 5.86
C MET A 57 1.19 -36.24 5.71
N GLN A 58 1.64 -36.56 4.50
CA GLN A 58 2.73 -37.48 4.29
C GLN A 58 4.06 -36.94 4.89
N ILE A 59 4.40 -35.68 4.61
CA ILE A 59 5.59 -35.02 5.19
C ILE A 59 5.46 -34.95 6.72
N PHE A 60 4.26 -34.65 7.22
CA PHE A 60 4.00 -34.60 8.66
C PHE A 60 4.23 -35.97 9.32
N ARG A 61 3.78 -37.08 8.69
CA ARG A 61 4.02 -38.46 9.16
C ARG A 61 5.50 -38.80 9.18
N GLU A 62 6.26 -38.46 8.14
CA GLU A 62 7.70 -38.66 8.10
C GLU A 62 8.41 -37.90 9.25
N GLY A 63 7.93 -36.71 9.60
CA GLY A 63 8.36 -35.96 10.78
C GLY A 63 8.08 -36.72 12.08
N ARG A 64 6.84 -37.22 12.25
CA ARG A 64 6.42 -38.03 13.40
C ARG A 64 7.28 -39.30 13.53
N ASP A 65 7.44 -40.05 12.45
CA ASP A 65 8.22 -41.30 12.45
C ASP A 65 9.69 -41.04 12.84
N SER A 66 10.21 -39.87 12.45
CA SER A 66 11.52 -39.37 12.85
C SER A 66 11.59 -39.05 14.35
N ILE A 67 10.51 -38.47 14.95
CA ILE A 67 10.38 -38.25 16.39
C ILE A 67 10.41 -39.61 17.15
N GLU A 68 9.64 -40.61 16.70
CA GLU A 68 9.60 -41.94 17.28
C GLU A 68 10.96 -42.64 17.23
N ALA A 69 11.65 -42.47 16.12
CA ALA A 69 13.03 -42.97 15.94
C ALA A 69 14.10 -42.14 16.66
N GLN A 70 13.72 -41.09 17.39
CA GLN A 70 14.60 -40.12 18.04
C GLN A 70 15.63 -39.48 17.09
N ASN A 71 15.32 -39.44 15.80
CA ASN A 71 16.12 -38.73 14.78
C ASN A 71 15.69 -37.25 14.72
N TRP A 72 16.19 -36.50 15.68
CA TRP A 72 15.76 -35.08 15.88
C TRP A 72 16.11 -34.16 14.72
N GLN A 73 17.24 -34.43 14.03
CA GLN A 73 17.61 -33.64 12.87
C GLN A 73 16.63 -33.87 11.73
N ARG A 74 16.32 -35.10 11.38
CA ARG A 74 15.37 -35.41 10.32
C ARG A 74 13.95 -34.97 10.67
N ALA A 75 13.56 -35.09 11.94
CA ALA A 75 12.29 -34.57 12.40
C ALA A 75 12.18 -33.07 12.17
N ALA A 76 13.20 -32.28 12.56
CA ALA A 76 13.24 -30.84 12.34
C ALA A 76 13.19 -30.49 10.84
N GLU A 77 13.92 -31.18 9.98
CA GLU A 77 13.89 -31.01 8.54
C GLU A 77 12.47 -31.21 7.99
N LYS A 78 11.79 -32.30 8.32
CA LYS A 78 10.45 -32.61 7.83
C LYS A 78 9.39 -31.63 8.28
N PHE A 79 9.38 -31.24 9.56
CA PHE A 79 8.44 -30.22 10.04
C PHE A 79 8.73 -28.85 9.46
N ASN A 80 10.00 -28.49 9.21
CA ASN A 80 10.33 -27.25 8.51
C ASN A 80 9.87 -27.28 7.04
N ASP A 81 10.01 -28.42 6.34
CA ASP A 81 9.48 -28.59 4.98
C ASP A 81 7.96 -28.45 4.95
N PHE A 82 7.26 -29.00 5.94
CA PHE A 82 5.81 -28.81 6.10
C PHE A 82 5.47 -27.34 6.27
N ILE A 83 6.12 -26.63 7.20
CA ILE A 83 5.87 -25.21 7.49
C ILE A 83 6.08 -24.33 6.25
N LYS A 84 7.14 -24.59 5.48
CA LYS A 84 7.47 -23.84 4.25
C LYS A 84 6.56 -24.18 3.09
N GLY A 85 6.28 -25.46 2.89
CA GLY A 85 5.48 -25.95 1.77
C GLY A 85 3.98 -25.71 1.92
N TYR A 86 3.49 -25.68 3.15
CA TYR A 86 2.06 -25.62 3.45
C TYR A 86 1.70 -24.54 4.50
N PRO A 87 2.01 -23.25 4.26
CA PRO A 87 1.85 -22.18 5.24
C PRO A 87 0.39 -21.85 5.59
N LYS A 88 -0.57 -22.41 4.87
CA LYS A 88 -2.02 -22.24 5.09
C LYS A 88 -2.71 -23.54 5.52
N ASP A 89 -1.96 -24.60 5.75
CA ASP A 89 -2.54 -25.87 6.19
C ASP A 89 -3.11 -25.73 7.60
N LYS A 90 -4.25 -26.38 7.83
CA LYS A 90 -4.95 -26.37 9.13
C LYS A 90 -4.16 -26.98 10.27
N ASP A 91 -3.16 -27.79 9.95
CA ASP A 91 -2.32 -28.51 10.90
C ASP A 91 -0.93 -27.81 11.09
N LEU A 92 -0.81 -26.56 10.64
CA LEU A 92 0.42 -25.77 10.76
C LEU A 92 0.83 -25.53 12.22
N ASP A 93 -0.15 -25.39 13.12
CA ASP A 93 0.10 -25.23 14.54
C ASP A 93 0.83 -26.44 15.15
N ALA A 94 0.38 -27.65 14.83
CA ALA A 94 1.04 -28.89 15.25
C ALA A 94 2.47 -29.00 14.67
N ALA A 95 2.65 -28.64 13.40
CA ALA A 95 3.97 -28.64 12.77
C ALA A 95 4.93 -27.66 13.43
N LEU A 96 4.46 -26.45 13.82
CA LEU A 96 5.27 -25.46 14.54
C LEU A 96 5.71 -25.97 15.91
N TYR A 97 4.82 -26.64 16.66
CA TYR A 97 5.16 -27.22 17.94
C TYR A 97 6.26 -28.28 17.80
N TRP A 98 6.07 -29.28 16.93
CA TRP A 98 6.99 -30.38 16.78
C TRP A 98 8.32 -29.97 16.15
N TYR A 99 8.33 -28.96 15.32
CA TYR A 99 9.56 -28.33 14.84
C TYR A 99 10.35 -27.72 16.00
N GLY A 100 9.69 -26.90 16.83
CA GLY A 100 10.32 -26.34 18.03
C GLY A 100 10.83 -27.40 19.00
N TYR A 101 10.06 -28.47 19.21
CA TYR A 101 10.45 -29.62 20.04
C TYR A 101 11.69 -30.34 19.51
N ALA A 102 11.72 -30.65 18.21
CA ALA A 102 12.86 -31.31 17.58
C ALA A 102 14.12 -30.45 17.63
N LEU A 103 14.02 -29.13 17.51
CA LEU A 103 15.14 -28.20 17.66
C LEU A 103 15.64 -28.14 19.12
N GLN A 104 14.73 -28.16 20.10
CA GLN A 104 15.09 -28.23 21.52
C GLN A 104 15.89 -29.49 21.85
N LYS A 105 15.51 -30.65 21.29
CA LYS A 105 16.26 -31.90 21.47
C LYS A 105 17.65 -31.87 20.84
N GLN A 106 17.92 -30.96 19.93
CA GLN A 106 19.25 -30.71 19.35
C GLN A 106 20.03 -29.63 20.10
N ASP A 107 19.55 -29.17 21.25
CA ASP A 107 20.07 -28.02 22.04
C ASP A 107 20.12 -26.69 21.27
N ARG A 108 19.31 -26.54 20.21
CA ARG A 108 19.18 -25.35 19.37
C ARG A 108 18.09 -24.41 19.94
N LYS A 109 18.32 -23.85 21.14
CA LYS A 109 17.32 -23.13 21.92
C LYS A 109 16.76 -21.88 21.22
N GLU A 110 17.64 -21.05 20.63
CA GLU A 110 17.24 -19.84 19.92
C GLU A 110 16.40 -20.13 18.67
N ASP A 111 16.73 -21.21 17.95
CA ASP A 111 15.97 -21.63 16.78
C ASP A 111 14.61 -22.22 17.18
N ALA A 112 14.55 -22.98 18.29
CA ALA A 112 13.32 -23.55 18.82
C ALA A 112 12.33 -22.48 19.29
N ARG A 113 12.82 -21.36 19.81
CA ARG A 113 12.00 -20.22 20.27
C ARG A 113 11.06 -19.69 19.17
N LYS A 114 11.58 -19.50 17.94
CA LYS A 114 10.84 -18.87 16.85
C LYS A 114 9.53 -19.56 16.49
N PRO A 115 9.51 -20.88 16.18
CA PRO A 115 8.27 -21.58 15.85
C PRO A 115 7.30 -21.68 17.04
N LEU A 116 7.80 -21.81 18.28
CA LEU A 116 6.95 -21.88 19.47
C LEU A 116 6.24 -20.55 19.74
N VAL A 117 6.94 -19.41 19.64
CA VAL A 117 6.35 -18.08 19.74
C VAL A 117 5.37 -17.84 18.62
N ALA A 118 5.68 -18.25 17.38
CA ALA A 118 4.78 -18.13 16.24
C ALA A 118 3.47 -18.92 16.46
N LEU A 119 3.56 -20.13 17.05
CA LEU A 119 2.39 -20.94 17.40
C LEU A 119 1.50 -20.21 18.41
N ILE A 120 2.07 -19.75 19.53
CA ILE A 120 1.30 -19.09 20.61
C ILE A 120 0.56 -17.86 20.10
N ASN A 121 1.22 -17.05 19.25
CA ASN A 121 0.67 -15.78 18.76
C ASN A 121 -0.32 -15.94 17.61
N ARG A 122 -0.12 -16.92 16.71
CA ARG A 122 -0.95 -17.08 15.51
C ARG A 122 -2.12 -18.05 15.71
N PHE A 123 -2.03 -18.95 16.68
CA PHE A 123 -3.01 -20.03 16.88
C PHE A 123 -3.49 -20.08 18.34
N PRO A 124 -4.27 -19.08 18.80
CA PRO A 124 -4.71 -18.99 20.21
C PRO A 124 -5.59 -20.16 20.65
N SER A 125 -6.32 -20.80 19.73
CA SER A 125 -7.16 -21.97 19.98
C SER A 125 -6.47 -23.32 19.72
N SER A 126 -5.18 -23.33 19.41
CA SER A 126 -4.44 -24.56 19.15
C SER A 126 -4.40 -25.47 20.37
N SER A 127 -4.61 -26.76 20.14
CA SER A 127 -4.43 -27.78 21.19
C SER A 127 -2.97 -27.98 21.63
N TRP A 128 -2.01 -27.40 20.91
CA TRP A 128 -0.57 -27.45 21.20
C TRP A 128 -0.05 -26.18 21.89
N ARG A 129 -0.92 -25.21 22.17
CA ARG A 129 -0.53 -23.91 22.72
C ARG A 129 0.05 -24.01 24.12
N GLU A 130 -0.55 -24.80 24.98
CA GLU A 130 -0.10 -24.95 26.36
C GLU A 130 1.24 -25.71 26.44
N GLU A 131 1.43 -26.71 25.60
CA GLU A 131 2.69 -27.42 25.48
C GLU A 131 3.81 -26.50 24.94
N ALA A 132 3.49 -25.63 23.97
CA ALA A 132 4.45 -24.65 23.45
C ALA A 132 4.86 -23.63 24.54
N LYS A 133 3.93 -23.16 25.36
CA LYS A 133 4.24 -22.27 26.52
C LYS A 133 5.15 -23.00 27.51
N ALA A 134 4.82 -24.23 27.88
CA ALA A 134 5.62 -25.03 28.79
C ALA A 134 7.05 -25.24 28.25
N LEU A 135 7.19 -25.52 26.97
CA LEU A 135 8.48 -25.71 26.33
C LEU A 135 9.32 -24.43 26.30
N LEU A 136 8.72 -23.26 26.03
CA LEU A 136 9.39 -21.96 26.09
C LEU A 136 9.90 -21.64 27.52
N VAL A 137 9.11 -21.96 28.53
CA VAL A 137 9.56 -21.79 29.94
C VAL A 137 10.77 -22.69 30.25
N VAL A 138 10.75 -23.97 29.81
CA VAL A 138 11.87 -24.89 29.95
C VAL A 138 13.12 -24.40 29.22
N LEU A 139 12.95 -23.76 28.08
CA LEU A 139 14.06 -23.16 27.31
C LEU A 139 14.60 -21.86 27.92
N GLY A 140 13.94 -21.31 28.94
CA GLY A 140 14.34 -20.07 29.62
C GLY A 140 13.65 -18.80 29.05
N TYR A 141 12.71 -18.94 28.12
CA TYR A 141 12.00 -17.81 27.46
C TYR A 141 10.64 -17.50 28.12
N LYS A 142 10.62 -17.41 29.46
CA LYS A 142 9.41 -17.06 30.20
C LYS A 142 8.80 -15.73 29.77
N ALA A 143 9.64 -14.74 29.43
CA ALA A 143 9.18 -13.41 29.00
C ALA A 143 8.31 -13.49 27.71
N ASP A 144 8.58 -14.41 26.78
CA ASP A 144 7.76 -14.57 25.57
C ASP A 144 6.37 -15.10 25.89
N VAL A 145 6.26 -15.97 26.90
CA VAL A 145 4.97 -16.48 27.40
C VAL A 145 4.19 -15.39 28.12
N ASP A 146 4.87 -14.62 28.97
CA ASP A 146 4.26 -13.50 29.70
C ASP A 146 3.77 -12.41 28.72
N GLN A 147 4.53 -12.14 27.65
CA GLN A 147 4.13 -11.20 26.59
C GLN A 147 2.91 -11.70 25.83
N ALA A 148 2.83 -12.99 25.48
CA ALA A 148 1.69 -13.58 24.79
C ALA A 148 0.42 -13.52 25.67
N LEU A 149 0.54 -13.83 26.95
CA LEU A 149 -0.56 -13.72 27.93
C LEU A 149 -1.01 -12.26 28.12
N THR A 150 -0.07 -11.32 28.10
CA THR A 150 -0.38 -9.88 28.20
C THR A 150 -1.16 -9.41 26.97
N ASN A 151 -0.78 -9.83 25.76
CA ASN A 151 -1.51 -9.52 24.53
C ASN A 151 -2.93 -10.07 24.56
N GLU A 152 -3.12 -11.31 24.99
CA GLU A 152 -4.44 -11.93 25.15
C GLU A 152 -5.33 -11.16 26.14
N ASN A 153 -4.76 -10.76 27.28
CA ASN A 153 -5.47 -9.93 28.27
C ASN A 153 -5.82 -8.54 27.71
N CYS A 154 -5.01 -7.97 26.83
CA CYS A 154 -5.30 -6.69 26.18
C CYS A 154 -6.49 -6.79 25.22
N GLU A 155 -6.59 -7.86 24.44
CA GLU A 155 -7.74 -8.12 23.55
C GLU A 155 -9.04 -8.29 24.35
N ILE A 156 -8.99 -9.05 25.47
CA ILE A 156 -10.12 -9.21 26.37
C ILE A 156 -10.56 -7.87 26.97
N LYS A 157 -9.61 -7.02 27.38
CA LYS A 157 -9.90 -5.67 27.89
C LYS A 157 -10.55 -4.79 26.84
N MET A 158 -10.06 -4.82 25.59
CA MET A 158 -10.66 -4.05 24.50
C MET A 158 -12.11 -4.53 24.23
N LEU A 159 -12.33 -5.83 24.16
CA LEU A 159 -13.67 -6.41 23.97
C LEU A 159 -14.62 -6.08 25.13
N ALA A 160 -14.13 -6.15 26.38
CA ALA A 160 -14.89 -5.77 27.57
C ALA A 160 -15.29 -4.28 27.53
N LEU A 161 -14.38 -3.38 27.16
CA LEU A 161 -14.70 -1.97 27.01
C LEU A 161 -15.74 -1.73 25.92
N GLN A 162 -15.61 -2.40 24.77
CA GLN A 162 -16.60 -2.33 23.69
C GLN A 162 -17.98 -2.81 24.15
N SER A 163 -18.04 -3.94 24.85
CA SER A 163 -19.29 -4.48 25.39
C SER A 163 -19.91 -3.53 26.42
N LEU A 164 -19.05 -2.87 27.23
CA LEU A 164 -19.51 -1.92 28.21
C LEU A 164 -20.11 -0.66 27.56
N PHE A 165 -19.55 -0.18 26.44
CA PHE A 165 -20.17 0.91 25.66
C PHE A 165 -21.58 0.59 25.16
N GLN A 166 -21.88 -0.70 24.95
CA GLN A 166 -23.21 -1.14 24.56
C GLN A 166 -24.16 -1.26 25.76
N ALA A 167 -23.64 -1.66 26.95
CA ALA A 167 -24.44 -1.95 28.13
C ALA A 167 -24.61 -0.75 29.07
N ASP A 168 -23.55 0.03 29.30
CA ASP A 168 -23.50 1.18 30.23
C ASP A 168 -22.47 2.20 29.74
N GLN A 169 -22.94 3.12 28.93
CA GLN A 169 -22.10 4.13 28.28
C GLN A 169 -21.37 5.04 29.25
N GLU A 170 -21.96 5.44 30.38
CA GLU A 170 -21.35 6.32 31.37
C GLU A 170 -20.14 5.66 32.05
N ARG A 171 -20.29 4.39 32.45
CA ARG A 171 -19.17 3.61 32.98
C ARG A 171 -18.08 3.39 31.95
N ALA A 172 -18.47 3.12 30.70
CA ALA A 172 -17.50 2.95 29.63
C ALA A 172 -16.66 4.21 29.38
N ILE A 173 -17.27 5.40 29.36
CA ILE A 173 -16.58 6.69 29.24
C ILE A 173 -15.60 6.88 30.41
N THR A 174 -16.02 6.59 31.64
CA THR A 174 -15.15 6.73 32.82
C THR A 174 -13.94 5.80 32.71
N ILE A 175 -14.14 4.50 32.43
CA ILE A 175 -13.05 3.53 32.30
C ILE A 175 -12.13 3.86 31.12
N ALA A 176 -12.68 4.29 29.98
CA ALA A 176 -11.88 4.74 28.84
C ALA A 176 -11.00 5.94 29.19
N THR A 177 -11.56 6.91 29.94
CA THR A 177 -10.83 8.11 30.40
C THR A 177 -9.68 7.75 31.33
N GLU A 178 -9.92 6.85 32.28
CA GLU A 178 -8.89 6.35 33.20
C GLU A 178 -7.78 5.59 32.46
N ALA A 179 -8.15 4.74 31.50
CA ALA A 179 -7.22 3.99 30.69
C ALA A 179 -6.31 4.89 29.82
N ILE A 180 -6.86 5.96 29.26
CA ILE A 180 -6.10 6.95 28.47
C ILE A 180 -5.10 7.69 29.38
N LYS A 181 -5.50 8.08 30.59
CA LYS A 181 -4.63 8.76 31.56
C LYS A 181 -3.54 7.85 32.12
N ALA A 182 -3.88 6.62 32.44
CA ALA A 182 -2.95 5.65 33.02
C ALA A 182 -1.86 5.17 32.05
N ASN A 183 -2.14 5.24 30.73
CA ASN A 183 -1.24 4.79 29.65
C ASN A 183 -0.52 3.46 29.99
N PRO A 184 -1.25 2.35 30.17
CA PRO A 184 -0.72 1.13 30.76
C PRO A 184 0.34 0.52 29.83
N GLN A 185 1.56 0.40 30.33
CA GLN A 185 2.71 -0.18 29.60
C GLN A 185 2.43 -1.62 29.11
N GLN A 186 1.61 -2.37 29.86
CA GLN A 186 1.25 -3.75 29.54
C GLN A 186 0.30 -3.87 28.34
N CYS A 187 -0.44 -2.80 27.99
CA CYS A 187 -1.37 -2.77 26.86
C CYS A 187 -1.22 -1.47 26.07
N PRO A 188 -0.12 -1.26 25.35
CA PRO A 188 0.17 0.03 24.70
C PRO A 188 -0.86 0.45 23.65
N GLY A 189 -1.62 -0.50 23.08
CA GLY A 189 -2.70 -0.23 22.14
C GLY A 189 -4.05 0.13 22.79
N PHE A 190 -4.22 -0.11 24.09
CA PHE A 190 -5.50 0.06 24.78
C PHE A 190 -5.94 1.54 24.87
N PRO A 191 -5.06 2.51 25.17
CA PRO A 191 -5.44 3.92 25.15
C PRO A 191 -5.94 4.41 23.79
N ALA A 192 -5.29 4.01 22.71
CA ALA A 192 -5.71 4.38 21.35
C ALA A 192 -7.06 3.73 20.97
N ALA A 193 -7.29 2.48 21.36
CA ALA A 193 -8.58 1.81 21.20
C ALA A 193 -9.67 2.52 22.03
N ALA A 194 -9.38 2.92 23.26
CA ALA A 194 -10.29 3.67 24.13
C ALA A 194 -10.70 5.02 23.50
N VAL A 195 -9.74 5.81 22.99
CA VAL A 195 -10.02 7.06 22.25
C VAL A 195 -10.90 6.78 21.02
N SER A 196 -10.61 5.70 20.30
CA SER A 196 -11.38 5.31 19.12
C SER A 196 -12.83 4.95 19.48
N MET A 197 -13.02 4.16 20.56
CA MET A 197 -14.34 3.76 21.05
C MET A 197 -15.16 4.92 21.59
N LEU A 198 -14.52 5.87 22.30
CA LEU A 198 -15.16 7.12 22.71
C LEU A 198 -15.76 7.85 21.51
N GLY A 199 -15.00 8.02 20.43
CA GLY A 199 -15.49 8.71 19.23
C GLY A 199 -16.63 7.96 18.53
N SER A 200 -16.57 6.63 18.50
CA SER A 200 -17.56 5.81 17.77
C SER A 200 -18.84 5.54 18.56
N HIS A 201 -18.78 5.46 19.89
CA HIS A 201 -19.89 4.99 20.71
C HIS A 201 -20.47 6.02 21.67
N ALA A 202 -19.69 7.02 22.11
CA ALA A 202 -20.17 7.98 23.11
C ALA A 202 -20.84 9.22 22.51
N GLY A 203 -20.80 9.40 21.19
CA GLY A 203 -21.44 10.50 20.48
C GLY A 203 -21.01 11.88 21.01
N ALA A 204 -21.95 12.81 21.14
CA ALA A 204 -21.69 14.18 21.59
C ALA A 204 -21.07 14.27 23.00
N ARG A 205 -21.27 13.27 23.85
CA ARG A 205 -20.74 13.25 25.21
C ARG A 205 -19.21 13.12 25.26
N ALA A 206 -18.61 12.48 24.24
CA ALA A 206 -17.16 12.34 24.14
C ALA A 206 -16.47 13.57 23.58
N ILE A 207 -17.19 14.50 22.93
CA ILE A 207 -16.60 15.68 22.27
C ILE A 207 -15.67 16.48 23.18
N PRO A 208 -16.08 16.90 24.39
CA PRO A 208 -15.20 17.69 25.26
C PRO A 208 -13.90 16.94 25.63
N LEU A 209 -14.01 15.63 25.92
CA LEU A 209 -12.87 14.81 26.26
C LEU A 209 -11.94 14.59 25.04
N LEU A 210 -12.50 14.34 23.87
CA LEU A 210 -11.72 14.19 22.64
C LEU A 210 -10.99 15.49 22.28
N ILE A 211 -11.61 16.66 22.50
CA ILE A 211 -10.98 17.96 22.31
C ILE A 211 -9.80 18.13 23.28
N ASP A 212 -9.96 17.76 24.55
CA ASP A 212 -8.89 17.84 25.53
C ASP A 212 -7.72 16.94 25.17
N ILE A 213 -8.00 15.69 24.77
CA ILE A 213 -6.97 14.75 24.31
C ILE A 213 -6.26 15.31 23.05
N ALA A 214 -6.99 15.81 22.08
CA ALA A 214 -6.44 16.38 20.84
C ALA A 214 -5.53 17.58 21.10
N ARG A 215 -5.87 18.40 22.12
CA ARG A 215 -5.16 19.62 22.47
C ARG A 215 -3.89 19.37 23.28
N SER A 216 -3.96 18.49 24.27
CA SER A 216 -2.97 18.47 25.37
C SER A 216 -2.35 17.11 25.67
N ASN A 217 -2.79 16.02 25.06
CA ASN A 217 -2.23 14.71 25.37
C ASN A 217 -0.74 14.63 24.95
N PRO A 218 0.17 14.15 25.83
CA PRO A 218 1.59 14.03 25.50
C PRO A 218 1.89 13.01 24.41
N ASP A 219 1.02 12.01 24.21
CA ASP A 219 1.15 11.02 23.15
C ASP A 219 0.53 11.56 21.84
N GLN A 220 1.38 11.87 20.88
CA GLN A 220 0.97 12.36 19.56
C GLN A 220 0.00 11.40 18.83
N LYS A 221 0.15 10.08 19.03
CA LYS A 221 -0.73 9.09 18.39
C LYS A 221 -2.16 9.20 18.95
N LEU A 222 -2.30 9.43 20.24
CA LEU A 222 -3.62 9.64 20.87
C LEU A 222 -4.23 10.95 20.38
N ARG A 223 -3.45 12.02 20.24
CA ARG A 223 -3.90 13.29 19.67
C ARG A 223 -4.41 13.13 18.24
N LEU A 224 -3.64 12.46 17.39
CA LEU A 224 -4.05 12.17 16.00
C LEU A 224 -5.33 11.32 15.93
N THR A 225 -5.46 10.33 16.81
CA THR A 225 -6.67 9.49 16.91
C THR A 225 -7.88 10.33 17.32
N ALA A 226 -7.73 11.18 18.33
CA ALA A 226 -8.79 12.07 18.79
C ALA A 226 -9.23 13.05 17.71
N ILE A 227 -8.29 13.68 16.98
CA ILE A 227 -8.58 14.58 15.86
C ILE A 227 -9.37 13.86 14.76
N LYS A 228 -8.94 12.63 14.41
CA LYS A 228 -9.66 11.81 13.43
C LYS A 228 -11.11 11.57 13.86
N ARG A 229 -11.32 11.16 15.13
CA ARG A 229 -12.67 10.92 15.66
C ARG A 229 -13.51 12.18 15.78
N LEU A 230 -12.89 13.32 16.09
CA LEU A 230 -13.56 14.63 16.06
C LEU A 230 -14.00 15.00 14.64
N GLY A 231 -13.16 14.74 13.63
CA GLY A 231 -13.50 15.03 12.22
C GLY A 231 -14.74 14.26 11.72
N GLU A 232 -15.03 13.10 12.29
CA GLU A 232 -16.24 12.31 12.01
C GLU A 232 -17.51 12.96 12.62
N GLN A 233 -17.36 13.87 13.59
CA GLN A 233 -18.46 14.58 14.26
C GLN A 233 -18.74 15.92 13.55
N ARG A 234 -19.86 16.00 12.86
CA ARG A 234 -20.28 17.22 12.13
C ARG A 234 -20.91 18.23 13.10
N SER A 235 -20.07 18.99 13.80
CA SER A 235 -20.46 19.97 14.81
C SER A 235 -19.63 21.24 14.70
N ASP A 236 -20.25 22.41 14.81
CA ASP A 236 -19.56 23.70 14.81
C ASP A 236 -18.60 23.82 15.99
N GLN A 237 -18.97 23.30 17.16
CA GLN A 237 -18.11 23.25 18.33
C GLN A 237 -16.80 22.49 18.04
N VAL A 238 -16.89 21.36 17.34
CA VAL A 238 -15.71 20.57 16.95
C VAL A 238 -14.87 21.34 15.95
N THR A 239 -15.51 21.95 14.95
CA THR A 239 -14.81 22.75 13.94
C THR A 239 -14.02 23.88 14.58
N ASP A 240 -14.64 24.63 15.50
CA ASP A 240 -13.99 25.74 16.22
C ASP A 240 -12.82 25.26 17.09
N ALA A 241 -12.98 24.15 17.80
CA ALA A 241 -11.92 23.56 18.61
C ALA A 241 -10.74 23.09 17.73
N LEU A 242 -11.01 22.47 16.58
CA LEU A 242 -9.97 22.03 15.66
C LEU A 242 -9.23 23.22 15.01
N ILE A 243 -9.92 24.33 14.71
CA ILE A 243 -9.27 25.57 14.24
C ILE A 243 -8.32 26.11 15.31
N GLN A 244 -8.77 26.18 16.57
CA GLN A 244 -7.91 26.62 17.69
C GLN A 244 -6.68 25.72 17.87
N ILE A 245 -6.86 24.38 17.75
CA ILE A 245 -5.74 23.45 17.86
C ILE A 245 -4.77 23.64 16.69
N TYR A 246 -5.29 23.82 15.47
CA TYR A 246 -4.46 24.08 14.28
C TYR A 246 -3.58 25.33 14.45
N ASP A 247 -4.16 26.41 14.99
CA ASP A 247 -3.44 27.68 15.13
C ASP A 247 -2.41 27.64 16.25
N ALA A 248 -2.68 26.89 17.33
CA ALA A 248 -1.79 26.76 18.48
C ALA A 248 -0.66 25.73 18.27
N ASP A 249 -0.93 24.63 17.60
CA ASP A 249 0.01 23.54 17.44
C ASP A 249 0.89 23.74 16.19
N ARG A 250 2.19 23.51 16.33
CA ARG A 250 3.15 23.64 15.22
C ARG A 250 3.56 22.31 14.62
N THR A 251 3.04 21.19 15.14
CA THR A 251 3.33 19.85 14.66
C THR A 251 2.66 19.63 13.29
N ARG A 252 3.45 19.38 12.26
CA ARG A 252 2.95 19.22 10.87
C ARG A 252 1.91 18.12 10.76
N GLU A 253 2.14 16.97 11.39
CA GLU A 253 1.24 15.83 11.37
C GLU A 253 -0.12 16.14 11.99
N ILE A 254 -0.13 16.89 13.09
CA ILE A 254 -1.37 17.35 13.76
C ILE A 254 -2.13 18.29 12.83
N ARG A 255 -1.45 19.29 12.28
CA ARG A 255 -2.06 20.25 11.35
C ARG A 255 -2.60 19.57 10.09
N ALA A 256 -1.83 18.62 9.51
CA ALA A 256 -2.27 17.87 8.34
C ALA A 256 -3.51 17.03 8.63
N GLN A 257 -3.57 16.36 9.81
CA GLN A 257 -4.73 15.58 10.21
C GLN A 257 -5.97 16.45 10.43
N ILE A 258 -5.80 17.69 10.95
CA ILE A 258 -6.91 18.64 11.09
C ILE A 258 -7.43 19.11 9.74
N LEU A 259 -6.54 19.46 8.79
CA LEU A 259 -6.96 19.82 7.42
C LEU A 259 -7.72 18.68 6.76
N ARG A 260 -7.30 17.45 6.96
CA ARG A 260 -8.00 16.26 6.49
C ARG A 260 -9.38 16.13 7.12
N ALA A 261 -9.50 16.33 8.44
CA ALA A 261 -10.76 16.30 9.15
C ALA A 261 -11.75 17.36 8.62
N PHE A 262 -11.27 18.55 8.28
CA PHE A 262 -12.10 19.60 7.66
C PHE A 262 -12.58 19.20 6.25
N ALA A 263 -11.71 18.62 5.44
CA ALA A 263 -12.07 18.16 4.10
C ALA A 263 -13.10 17.01 4.15
N GLU A 264 -12.94 16.05 5.05
CA GLU A 264 -13.86 14.92 5.23
C GLU A 264 -15.21 15.33 5.82
N SER A 265 -15.24 16.25 6.78
CA SER A 265 -16.48 16.76 7.39
C SER A 265 -17.26 17.71 6.48
N ARG A 266 -16.58 18.37 5.53
CA ARG A 266 -17.10 19.42 4.64
C ARG A 266 -17.77 20.58 5.41
N SER A 267 -17.30 20.85 6.62
CA SER A 267 -17.76 21.98 7.41
C SER A 267 -17.40 23.29 6.69
N PRO A 268 -18.34 24.22 6.45
CA PRO A 268 -18.05 25.47 5.73
C PRO A 268 -16.90 26.28 6.36
N ARG A 269 -16.85 26.36 7.70
CA ARG A 269 -15.78 27.04 8.43
C ARG A 269 -14.46 26.30 8.36
N GLY A 270 -14.50 24.96 8.44
CA GLY A 270 -13.32 24.12 8.25
C GLY A 270 -12.77 24.27 6.83
N MET A 271 -13.63 24.29 5.81
CA MET A 271 -13.20 24.51 4.42
C MET A 271 -12.61 25.89 4.21
N THR A 272 -13.16 26.94 4.85
CA THR A 272 -12.52 28.26 4.84
C THR A 272 -11.07 28.19 5.32
N LYS A 273 -10.80 27.44 6.42
CA LYS A 273 -9.44 27.24 6.93
C LYS A 273 -8.56 26.46 5.95
N VAL A 274 -9.09 25.43 5.30
CA VAL A 274 -8.34 24.67 4.25
C VAL A 274 -7.97 25.61 3.10
N PHE A 275 -8.88 26.47 2.64
CA PHE A 275 -8.62 27.45 1.59
C PHE A 275 -7.57 28.50 2.01
N GLU A 276 -7.64 29.01 3.24
CA GLU A 276 -6.62 29.91 3.79
C GLU A 276 -5.23 29.28 3.76
N VAL A 277 -5.11 28.04 4.26
CA VAL A 277 -3.83 27.33 4.27
C VAL A 277 -3.32 27.06 2.86
N ALA A 278 -4.18 26.69 1.94
CA ALA A 278 -3.80 26.47 0.54
C ALA A 278 -3.23 27.73 -0.12
N ARG A 279 -3.83 28.91 0.16
CA ARG A 279 -3.42 30.21 -0.39
C ARG A 279 -2.09 30.70 0.20
N ALA A 280 -1.99 30.69 1.53
CA ALA A 280 -0.97 31.47 2.24
C ALA A 280 -0.42 30.78 3.50
N GLY A 281 -0.53 29.46 3.60
CA GLY A 281 0.07 28.72 4.73
C GLY A 281 1.59 28.88 4.77
N ASP A 282 2.14 28.97 5.97
CA ASP A 282 3.56 29.14 6.25
C ASP A 282 4.40 27.87 5.98
N ASP A 283 3.79 26.69 5.95
CA ASP A 283 4.43 25.42 5.64
C ASP A 283 4.05 24.96 4.20
N PRO A 284 5.00 24.91 3.25
CA PRO A 284 4.73 24.49 1.88
C PRO A 284 4.14 23.10 1.75
N ALA A 285 4.49 22.16 2.65
CA ALA A 285 3.92 20.82 2.65
C ALA A 285 2.44 20.84 3.06
N LEU A 286 2.07 21.63 4.06
CA LEU A 286 0.67 21.79 4.45
C LEU A 286 -0.16 22.48 3.35
N ARG A 287 0.43 23.42 2.62
CA ARG A 287 -0.22 24.02 1.45
C ARG A 287 -0.51 22.97 0.37
N GLN A 288 0.46 22.11 0.07
CA GLN A 288 0.27 21.01 -0.89
C GLN A 288 -0.79 20.01 -0.42
N TYR A 289 -0.84 19.68 0.87
CA TYR A 289 -1.90 18.84 1.44
C TYR A 289 -3.28 19.49 1.28
N ALA A 290 -3.40 20.79 1.61
CA ALA A 290 -4.65 21.52 1.47
C ALA A 290 -5.13 21.56 0.00
N ILE A 291 -4.24 21.84 -0.96
CA ILE A 291 -4.55 21.83 -2.39
C ILE A 291 -5.02 20.44 -2.85
N ARG A 292 -4.38 19.36 -2.39
CA ARG A 292 -4.82 18.02 -2.71
C ARG A 292 -6.23 17.75 -2.18
N PHE A 293 -6.51 18.08 -0.92
CA PHE A 293 -7.86 17.90 -0.36
C PHE A 293 -8.91 18.72 -1.10
N ILE A 294 -8.59 19.96 -1.53
CA ILE A 294 -9.48 20.76 -2.37
C ILE A 294 -9.71 20.04 -3.73
N GLY A 295 -8.67 19.41 -4.29
CA GLY A 295 -8.77 18.66 -5.53
C GLY A 295 -9.69 17.44 -5.47
N GLU A 296 -9.77 16.78 -4.31
CA GLU A 296 -10.64 15.62 -4.07
C GLU A 296 -12.14 16.00 -3.92
N LEU A 297 -12.47 17.30 -3.84
CA LEU A 297 -13.84 17.80 -3.73
C LEU A 297 -14.40 18.15 -5.11
N GLU A 298 -15.58 17.65 -5.43
CA GLU A 298 -16.20 17.85 -6.76
C GLU A 298 -17.09 19.09 -6.87
N ASP A 299 -17.16 19.93 -5.84
CA ASP A 299 -17.98 21.13 -5.83
C ASP A 299 -17.35 22.31 -6.60
N SER A 300 -18.19 23.24 -7.05
CA SER A 300 -17.79 24.41 -7.82
C SER A 300 -16.87 25.38 -7.06
N ALA A 301 -17.10 25.56 -5.76
CA ALA A 301 -16.33 26.50 -4.95
C ALA A 301 -14.88 26.03 -4.79
N SER A 302 -14.68 24.72 -4.65
CA SER A 302 -13.35 24.11 -4.60
C SER A 302 -12.60 24.25 -5.92
N LEU A 303 -13.29 24.13 -7.05
CA LEU A 303 -12.70 24.37 -8.37
C LEU A 303 -12.29 25.83 -8.56
N ASP A 304 -13.20 26.76 -8.22
CA ASP A 304 -12.92 28.19 -8.31
C ASP A 304 -11.71 28.59 -7.45
N GLU A 305 -11.57 27.94 -6.28
CA GLU A 305 -10.43 28.15 -5.41
C GLU A 305 -9.11 27.62 -6.00
N LEU A 306 -9.12 26.44 -6.61
CA LEU A 306 -7.92 25.91 -7.30
C LEU A 306 -7.47 26.83 -8.43
N ILE A 307 -8.41 27.31 -9.26
CA ILE A 307 -8.12 28.24 -10.35
C ILE A 307 -7.54 29.54 -9.78
N ARG A 308 -8.14 30.07 -8.72
CA ARG A 308 -7.65 31.28 -8.05
C ARG A 308 -6.24 31.12 -7.50
N ILE A 309 -5.95 29.99 -6.81
CA ILE A 309 -4.61 29.71 -6.30
C ILE A 309 -3.59 29.69 -7.45
N TYR A 310 -3.92 29.00 -8.56
CA TYR A 310 -3.04 28.98 -9.73
C TYR A 310 -2.71 30.39 -10.25
N ASP A 311 -3.72 31.26 -10.32
CA ASP A 311 -3.57 32.59 -10.90
C ASP A 311 -2.82 33.57 -9.99
N THR A 312 -2.94 33.39 -8.69
CA THR A 312 -2.35 34.34 -7.71
C THR A 312 -1.02 33.89 -7.15
N ASP A 313 -0.78 32.59 -7.04
CA ASP A 313 0.48 32.05 -6.51
C ASP A 313 1.59 32.12 -7.57
N LYS A 314 2.81 32.44 -7.14
CA LYS A 314 3.99 32.51 -8.02
C LYS A 314 4.93 31.32 -7.84
N THR A 315 4.66 30.45 -6.87
CA THR A 315 5.48 29.30 -6.56
C THR A 315 5.22 28.18 -7.57
N GLN A 316 6.25 27.76 -8.29
CA GLN A 316 6.12 26.75 -9.35
C GLN A 316 5.57 25.42 -8.80
N GLU A 317 6.05 24.98 -7.62
CA GLU A 317 5.64 23.74 -6.97
C GLU A 317 4.14 23.77 -6.60
N ILE A 318 3.64 24.91 -6.11
CA ILE A 318 2.22 25.10 -5.79
C ILE A 318 1.38 25.07 -7.05
N ARG A 319 1.77 25.80 -8.09
CA ARG A 319 1.08 25.79 -9.37
C ARG A 319 1.04 24.40 -10.01
N SER A 320 2.17 23.66 -9.96
CA SER A 320 2.23 22.27 -10.43
C SER A 320 1.26 21.36 -9.66
N GLN A 321 1.18 21.52 -8.34
CA GLN A 321 0.24 20.77 -7.52
C GLN A 321 -1.23 21.12 -7.87
N VAL A 322 -1.52 22.39 -8.17
CA VAL A 322 -2.86 22.80 -8.63
C VAL A 322 -3.18 22.18 -10.00
N LEU A 323 -2.25 22.19 -10.95
CA LEU A 323 -2.47 21.54 -12.26
C LEU A 323 -2.78 20.06 -12.10
N ARG A 324 -2.10 19.38 -11.16
CA ARG A 324 -2.41 18.00 -10.82
C ARG A 324 -3.83 17.85 -10.29
N ALA A 325 -4.22 18.66 -9.30
CA ALA A 325 -5.55 18.64 -8.72
C ALA A 325 -6.65 18.93 -9.78
N LEU A 326 -6.40 19.88 -10.68
CA LEU A 326 -7.31 20.17 -11.80
C LEU A 326 -7.43 18.98 -12.76
N SER A 327 -6.33 18.25 -13.01
CA SER A 327 -6.35 17.11 -13.94
C SER A 327 -7.14 15.90 -13.40
N GLU A 328 -7.30 15.78 -12.09
CA GLU A 328 -8.07 14.71 -11.45
C GLU A 328 -9.57 14.96 -11.49
N ARG A 329 -10.01 16.20 -11.80
CA ARG A 329 -11.43 16.60 -11.83
C ARG A 329 -12.07 16.36 -13.20
N ASP A 330 -13.33 15.95 -13.17
CA ASP A 330 -14.13 15.79 -14.39
C ASP A 330 -15.08 17.01 -14.56
N ASP A 331 -14.48 18.22 -14.67
CA ASP A 331 -15.17 19.48 -14.87
C ASP A 331 -14.61 20.19 -16.12
N PRO A 332 -15.45 20.62 -17.06
CA PRO A 332 -15.01 21.34 -18.27
C PRO A 332 -14.15 22.56 -17.98
N ARG A 333 -14.39 23.29 -16.88
CA ARG A 333 -13.62 24.49 -16.50
C ARG A 333 -12.20 24.13 -16.05
N ALA A 334 -12.03 22.98 -15.37
CA ALA A 334 -10.72 22.47 -15.00
C ALA A 334 -9.91 22.13 -16.25
N ARG A 335 -10.55 21.47 -17.23
CA ARG A 335 -9.95 21.16 -18.52
C ARG A 335 -9.60 22.44 -19.31
N THR A 336 -10.50 23.42 -19.35
CA THR A 336 -10.24 24.73 -19.99
C THR A 336 -9.03 25.40 -19.38
N LYS A 337 -8.93 25.42 -18.02
CA LYS A 337 -7.78 26.00 -17.34
C LYS A 337 -6.47 25.30 -17.69
N LEU A 338 -6.46 23.96 -17.71
CA LEU A 338 -5.29 23.20 -18.13
C LEU A 338 -4.89 23.52 -19.57
N PHE A 339 -5.85 23.64 -20.48
CA PHE A 339 -5.61 23.99 -21.87
C PHE A 339 -5.04 25.40 -22.03
N ASP A 340 -5.57 26.38 -21.29
CA ASP A 340 -5.07 27.75 -21.29
C ASP A 340 -3.62 27.81 -20.79
N VAL A 341 -3.31 27.06 -19.73
CA VAL A 341 -1.92 26.96 -19.23
C VAL A 341 -1.01 26.29 -20.26
N ALA A 342 -1.44 25.23 -20.91
CA ALA A 342 -0.67 24.56 -21.95
C ALA A 342 -0.35 25.52 -23.11
N ARG A 343 -1.30 26.37 -23.48
CA ARG A 343 -1.18 27.33 -24.59
C ARG A 343 -0.37 28.58 -24.24
N GLN A 344 -0.60 29.18 -23.07
CA GLN A 344 -0.12 30.52 -22.76
C GLN A 344 0.47 30.67 -21.34
N GLY A 345 0.79 29.57 -20.66
CA GLY A 345 1.42 29.64 -19.35
C GLY A 345 2.78 30.36 -19.41
N ASP A 346 3.09 31.10 -18.36
CA ASP A 346 4.30 31.92 -18.23
C ASP A 346 5.58 31.09 -17.97
N SER A 347 5.45 29.83 -17.58
CA SER A 347 6.56 28.89 -17.37
C SER A 347 6.50 27.72 -18.35
N PRO A 348 7.59 27.45 -19.11
CA PRO A 348 7.67 26.29 -19.99
C PRO A 348 7.44 24.98 -19.25
N GLU A 349 7.88 24.87 -17.99
CA GLU A 349 7.73 23.67 -17.16
C GLU A 349 6.25 23.43 -16.81
N LEU A 350 5.51 24.49 -16.42
CA LEU A 350 4.08 24.40 -16.14
C LEU A 350 3.26 24.13 -17.40
N ARG A 351 3.67 24.69 -18.55
CA ARG A 351 3.06 24.38 -19.85
C ARG A 351 3.23 22.90 -20.19
N LEU A 352 4.46 22.36 -20.02
CA LEU A 352 4.75 20.94 -20.26
C LEU A 352 3.97 20.04 -19.31
N GLU A 353 3.85 20.43 -18.04
CA GLU A 353 3.03 19.71 -17.05
C GLU A 353 1.55 19.69 -17.46
N ALA A 354 0.99 20.81 -17.87
CA ALA A 354 -0.40 20.91 -18.34
C ALA A 354 -0.64 20.01 -19.58
N ILE A 355 0.31 20.03 -20.54
CA ILE A 355 0.24 19.15 -21.74
C ILE A 355 0.21 17.69 -21.31
N ARG A 356 1.09 17.25 -20.40
CA ARG A 356 1.10 15.87 -19.88
C ARG A 356 -0.22 15.52 -19.23
N ARG A 357 -0.72 16.36 -18.32
CA ARG A 357 -1.98 16.12 -17.60
C ARG A 357 -3.18 16.01 -18.52
N LEU A 358 -3.20 16.77 -19.59
CA LEU A 358 -4.24 16.69 -20.61
C LEU A 358 -4.12 15.38 -21.43
N GLY A 359 -2.90 14.95 -21.76
CA GLY A 359 -2.63 13.73 -22.52
C GLY A 359 -2.91 12.47 -21.69
N ASP A 360 -2.30 12.35 -20.50
CA ASP A 360 -2.40 11.18 -19.62
C ASP A 360 -3.86 10.80 -19.31
N ASN A 361 -4.75 11.78 -19.17
CA ASN A 361 -6.17 11.54 -18.86
C ASN A 361 -7.08 11.52 -20.11
N GLN A 362 -6.52 11.60 -21.31
CA GLN A 362 -7.26 11.70 -22.57
C GLN A 362 -8.34 12.82 -22.54
N LYS A 363 -8.06 13.88 -21.78
CA LYS A 363 -8.99 15.02 -21.57
C LYS A 363 -8.87 16.08 -22.64
N ILE A 364 -7.91 15.94 -23.56
CA ILE A 364 -7.74 16.86 -24.69
C ILE A 364 -8.23 16.22 -25.97
N SER A 365 -8.98 16.98 -26.78
CA SER A 365 -9.36 16.52 -28.11
C SER A 365 -8.13 16.55 -29.05
N LEU A 366 -8.15 15.69 -30.04
CA LEU A 366 -7.09 15.68 -31.03
C LEU A 366 -6.96 17.02 -31.78
N ASP A 367 -8.06 17.69 -32.04
CA ASP A 367 -8.07 18.99 -32.74
C ASP A 367 -7.37 20.07 -31.90
N GLU A 368 -7.58 20.06 -30.58
CA GLU A 368 -6.86 20.94 -29.62
C GLU A 368 -5.36 20.61 -29.57
N LEU A 369 -4.99 19.32 -29.57
CA LEU A 369 -3.58 18.91 -29.63
C LEU A 369 -2.90 19.39 -30.92
N MET A 370 -3.59 19.23 -32.07
CA MET A 370 -3.06 19.72 -33.36
C MET A 370 -2.90 21.24 -33.37
N GLN A 371 -3.86 21.99 -32.80
CA GLN A 371 -3.80 23.43 -32.66
C GLN A 371 -2.58 23.83 -31.82
N LEU A 372 -2.37 23.20 -30.65
CA LEU A 372 -1.24 23.46 -29.80
C LEU A 372 0.09 23.17 -30.53
N TYR A 373 0.20 22.02 -31.23
CA TYR A 373 1.41 21.67 -31.95
C TYR A 373 1.76 22.66 -33.06
N THR A 374 0.75 23.15 -33.76
CA THR A 374 0.92 24.10 -34.87
C THR A 374 1.37 25.48 -34.38
N SER A 375 0.83 25.92 -33.26
CA SER A 375 1.15 27.24 -32.67
C SER A 375 2.42 27.25 -31.81
N GLU A 376 2.92 26.07 -31.41
CA GLU A 376 4.07 25.96 -30.52
C GLU A 376 5.40 26.12 -31.28
N THR A 377 6.35 26.82 -30.64
CA THR A 377 7.70 27.02 -31.17
C THR A 377 8.79 26.30 -30.38
N SER A 378 8.53 25.98 -29.10
CA SER A 378 9.47 25.28 -28.24
C SER A 378 9.60 23.80 -28.61
N PRO A 379 10.80 23.30 -28.93
CA PRO A 379 11.00 21.89 -29.24
C PRO A 379 10.61 20.96 -28.09
N GLN A 380 10.86 21.36 -26.83
CA GLN A 380 10.51 20.57 -25.65
C GLN A 380 8.99 20.41 -25.50
N LEU A 381 8.23 21.48 -25.71
CA LEU A 381 6.78 21.44 -25.65
C LEU A 381 6.20 20.66 -26.81
N LYS A 382 6.77 20.79 -28.03
CA LYS A 382 6.40 19.94 -29.16
C LYS A 382 6.63 18.46 -28.89
N GLN A 383 7.73 18.07 -28.22
CA GLN A 383 7.96 16.69 -27.80
C GLN A 383 6.87 16.19 -26.82
N GLY A 384 6.47 17.05 -25.87
CA GLY A 384 5.35 16.75 -24.96
C GLY A 384 4.03 16.49 -25.71
N LEU A 385 3.73 17.32 -26.73
CA LEU A 385 2.56 17.17 -27.59
C LEU A 385 2.64 15.91 -28.45
N LEU A 386 3.82 15.56 -29.00
CA LEU A 386 4.03 14.31 -29.75
C LEU A 386 3.79 13.09 -28.86
N ARG A 387 4.17 13.14 -27.58
CA ARG A 387 3.84 12.10 -26.61
C ARG A 387 2.31 11.99 -26.43
N ALA A 388 1.64 13.12 -26.24
CA ALA A 388 0.16 13.11 -26.11
C ALA A 388 -0.53 12.57 -27.39
N PHE A 389 0.00 12.83 -28.59
CA PHE A 389 -0.47 12.15 -29.82
C PHE A 389 -0.25 10.64 -29.74
N GLY A 390 0.91 10.18 -29.24
CA GLY A 390 1.22 8.77 -29.06
C GLY A 390 0.26 8.07 -28.10
N GLU A 391 -0.14 8.72 -27.03
CA GLU A 391 -1.09 8.22 -26.02
C GLU A 391 -2.56 8.28 -26.47
N SER A 392 -2.88 9.08 -27.50
CA SER A 392 -4.24 9.22 -28.01
C SER A 392 -4.76 7.93 -28.66
N ASN A 393 -6.04 7.62 -28.39
CA ASN A 393 -6.75 6.53 -29.05
C ASN A 393 -7.43 6.96 -30.36
N ASP A 394 -7.42 8.25 -30.72
CA ASP A 394 -7.98 8.72 -31.99
C ASP A 394 -7.07 8.30 -33.15
N PRO A 395 -7.59 7.55 -34.14
CA PRO A 395 -6.79 7.11 -35.30
C PRO A 395 -6.12 8.25 -36.06
N ARG A 396 -6.68 9.46 -36.06
CA ARG A 396 -6.10 10.65 -36.69
C ARG A 396 -4.79 11.09 -36.03
N ALA A 397 -4.57 10.76 -34.76
CA ALA A 397 -3.30 11.05 -34.07
C ALA A 397 -2.12 10.32 -34.70
N ARG A 398 -2.33 9.04 -35.09
CA ARG A 398 -1.34 8.26 -35.83
C ARG A 398 -1.02 8.88 -37.18
N VAL A 399 -2.06 9.31 -37.94
CA VAL A 399 -1.87 10.01 -39.20
C VAL A 399 -1.03 11.24 -39.01
N LYS A 400 -1.30 12.03 -37.97
CA LYS A 400 -0.53 13.23 -37.62
C LYS A 400 0.92 12.94 -37.29
N LEU A 401 1.18 11.92 -36.49
CA LEU A 401 2.56 11.48 -36.18
C LEU A 401 3.32 11.06 -37.44
N ILE A 402 2.67 10.37 -38.41
CA ILE A 402 3.28 10.02 -39.67
C ILE A 402 3.57 11.22 -40.55
N GLU A 403 2.63 12.20 -40.60
CA GLU A 403 2.86 13.46 -41.32
C GLU A 403 4.10 14.18 -40.74
N ILE A 404 4.24 14.27 -39.43
CA ILE A 404 5.39 14.89 -38.77
C ILE A 404 6.67 14.09 -39.06
N ALA A 405 6.62 12.76 -38.98
CA ALA A 405 7.78 11.91 -39.23
C ALA A 405 8.30 12.07 -40.70
N ARG A 406 7.40 12.29 -41.65
CA ARG A 406 7.71 12.51 -43.08
C ARG A 406 8.00 13.98 -43.43
N GLY A 407 7.55 14.91 -42.56
CA GLY A 407 7.55 16.34 -42.88
C GLY A 407 8.93 17.01 -42.74
N ASN A 408 8.88 18.33 -42.67
CA ASN A 408 10.06 19.20 -42.58
C ASN A 408 10.35 19.66 -41.17
N ASP A 409 9.72 19.04 -40.15
CA ASP A 409 10.03 19.31 -38.74
C ASP A 409 11.52 19.00 -38.45
N PRO A 410 12.12 19.60 -37.41
CA PRO A 410 13.48 19.27 -36.98
C PRO A 410 13.66 17.76 -36.78
N VAL A 411 14.87 17.26 -37.10
CA VAL A 411 15.20 15.84 -37.09
C VAL A 411 14.88 15.18 -35.74
N GLU A 412 15.07 15.90 -34.65
CA GLU A 412 14.79 15.46 -33.30
C GLU A 412 13.29 15.22 -33.09
N LEU A 413 12.41 16.08 -33.61
CA LEU A 413 10.96 15.95 -33.51
C LEU A 413 10.44 14.82 -34.42
N ARG A 414 10.97 14.71 -35.63
CA ARG A 414 10.68 13.60 -36.55
C ARG A 414 11.06 12.26 -35.93
N GLY A 415 12.28 12.17 -35.34
CA GLY A 415 12.74 10.98 -34.63
C GLY A 415 11.87 10.65 -33.40
N TYR A 416 11.37 11.66 -32.72
CA TYR A 416 10.45 11.48 -31.58
C TYR A 416 9.08 10.95 -32.04
N ALA A 417 8.53 11.47 -33.12
CA ALA A 417 7.30 10.98 -33.71
C ALA A 417 7.41 9.51 -34.16
N ILE A 418 8.54 9.11 -34.76
CA ILE A 418 8.83 7.71 -35.12
C ILE A 418 8.83 6.80 -33.87
N ARG A 419 9.44 7.25 -32.78
CA ARG A 419 9.44 6.50 -31.52
C ARG A 419 8.02 6.29 -31.00
N GLN A 420 7.19 7.35 -30.97
CA GLN A 420 5.79 7.25 -30.54
C GLN A 420 4.96 6.34 -31.44
N LEU A 421 5.27 6.28 -32.72
CA LEU A 421 4.66 5.31 -33.65
C LEU A 421 5.14 3.89 -33.37
N GLY A 422 6.43 3.69 -33.08
CA GLY A 422 7.00 2.38 -32.74
C GLY A 422 6.39 1.76 -31.48
N GLU A 423 6.05 2.59 -30.47
CA GLU A 423 5.40 2.14 -29.24
C GLU A 423 4.00 1.55 -29.45
N LYS A 424 3.34 1.84 -30.60
CA LYS A 424 2.03 1.23 -30.95
C LYS A 424 2.16 -0.24 -31.35
N ASP A 425 3.26 -0.62 -31.93
CA ASP A 425 3.63 -1.98 -32.39
C ASP A 425 2.49 -2.76 -33.08
N ASP A 426 1.72 -2.07 -33.91
CA ASP A 426 0.71 -2.71 -34.78
C ASP A 426 1.20 -2.81 -36.23
N GLU A 427 0.79 -3.88 -36.93
CA GLU A 427 1.21 -4.15 -38.30
C GLU A 427 0.95 -2.98 -39.29
N PRO A 428 -0.21 -2.29 -39.27
CA PRO A 428 -0.43 -1.12 -40.13
C PRO A 428 0.56 0.01 -39.90
N THR A 429 0.91 0.30 -38.63
CA THR A 429 1.88 1.35 -38.27
C THR A 429 3.28 0.96 -38.73
N VAL A 430 3.69 -0.29 -38.46
CA VAL A 430 5.02 -0.77 -38.85
C VAL A 430 5.17 -0.74 -40.38
N ASN A 431 4.14 -1.12 -41.16
CA ASN A 431 4.17 -1.03 -42.61
C ASN A 431 4.35 0.41 -43.13
N GLN A 432 3.78 1.40 -42.44
CA GLN A 432 4.00 2.82 -42.76
C GLN A 432 5.43 3.28 -42.44
N LEU A 433 6.01 2.81 -41.30
CA LEU A 433 7.41 3.06 -40.96
C LEU A 433 8.39 2.41 -41.96
N VAL A 434 8.05 1.19 -42.45
CA VAL A 434 8.79 0.52 -43.52
C VAL A 434 8.81 1.38 -44.81
N SER A 435 7.62 1.88 -45.24
CA SER A 435 7.53 2.77 -46.38
C SER A 435 8.28 4.09 -46.18
N LEU A 436 8.28 4.62 -44.98
CA LEU A 436 9.07 5.82 -44.65
C LEU A 436 10.57 5.56 -44.76
N TYR A 437 11.07 4.42 -44.30
CA TYR A 437 12.48 4.06 -44.43
C TYR A 437 12.95 4.04 -45.89
N ASP A 438 12.13 3.53 -46.77
CA ASP A 438 12.46 3.39 -48.20
C ASP A 438 12.59 4.74 -48.92
N SER A 439 11.86 5.76 -48.46
CA SER A 439 11.88 7.11 -49.02
C SER A 439 12.84 8.07 -48.30
N GLU A 440 13.30 7.72 -47.10
CA GLU A 440 14.09 8.61 -46.26
C GLU A 440 15.57 8.67 -46.67
N GLN A 441 16.15 9.86 -46.62
CA GLN A 441 17.57 10.09 -46.92
C GLN A 441 18.39 10.46 -45.67
N ASN A 442 17.73 10.97 -44.62
CA ASN A 442 18.45 11.41 -43.41
C ASN A 442 18.91 10.21 -42.59
N PRO A 443 20.21 10.03 -42.35
CA PRO A 443 20.75 8.90 -41.58
C PRO A 443 20.24 8.80 -40.13
N GLN A 444 19.98 9.96 -39.50
CA GLN A 444 19.50 9.98 -38.10
C GLN A 444 18.04 9.49 -38.03
N ILE A 445 17.22 9.86 -39.02
CA ILE A 445 15.84 9.37 -39.14
C ILE A 445 15.85 7.87 -39.47
N LYS A 446 16.69 7.40 -40.40
CA LYS A 446 16.90 5.97 -40.68
C LYS A 446 17.28 5.20 -39.42
N THR A 447 18.17 5.76 -38.61
CA THR A 447 18.55 5.16 -37.31
C THR A 447 17.36 5.06 -36.36
N SER A 448 16.49 6.06 -36.29
CA SER A 448 15.27 6.05 -35.46
C SER A 448 14.29 5.00 -35.91
N LEU A 449 14.13 4.82 -37.24
CA LEU A 449 13.30 3.78 -37.85
C LEU A 449 13.85 2.38 -37.56
N LEU A 450 15.17 2.18 -37.67
CA LEU A 450 15.79 0.90 -37.31
C LEU A 450 15.59 0.51 -35.88
N ARG A 451 15.63 1.47 -34.96
CA ARG A 451 15.32 1.23 -33.53
C ARG A 451 13.86 0.79 -33.38
N ALA A 452 12.93 1.52 -33.99
CA ALA A 452 11.52 1.13 -33.95
C ALA A 452 11.27 -0.28 -34.51
N PHE A 453 12.00 -0.68 -35.56
CA PHE A 453 11.94 -2.05 -36.09
C PHE A 453 12.57 -3.07 -35.13
N GLY A 454 13.69 -2.72 -34.45
CA GLY A 454 14.36 -3.60 -33.51
C GLY A 454 13.52 -3.87 -32.26
N ASP A 455 12.73 -2.89 -31.83
CA ASP A 455 11.86 -2.98 -30.65
C ASP A 455 10.51 -3.65 -31.00
N SER A 456 10.17 -3.78 -32.31
CA SER A 456 8.89 -4.30 -32.76
C SER A 456 8.82 -5.84 -32.77
N GLN A 457 7.66 -6.37 -32.42
CA GLN A 457 7.36 -7.80 -32.49
C GLN A 457 6.69 -8.21 -33.83
N GLN A 458 6.47 -7.25 -34.74
CA GLN A 458 5.81 -7.50 -36.01
C GLN A 458 6.75 -8.12 -37.05
N LYS A 459 6.28 -9.10 -37.77
CA LYS A 459 7.08 -9.79 -38.79
C LYS A 459 7.51 -8.89 -39.95
N SER A 460 6.76 -7.86 -40.27
CA SER A 460 7.15 -6.85 -41.27
C SER A 460 8.41 -6.10 -40.86
N ALA A 461 8.54 -5.74 -39.58
CA ALA A 461 9.74 -5.11 -39.04
C ALA A 461 10.96 -6.04 -39.13
N LEU A 462 10.82 -7.29 -38.72
CA LEU A 462 11.87 -8.30 -38.82
C LEU A 462 12.37 -8.48 -40.26
N ARG A 463 11.43 -8.67 -41.20
CA ARG A 463 11.77 -8.80 -42.64
C ARG A 463 12.44 -7.57 -43.19
N LYS A 464 12.02 -6.37 -42.73
CA LYS A 464 12.67 -5.12 -43.12
C LYS A 464 14.10 -5.04 -42.59
N LEU A 465 14.35 -5.41 -41.34
CA LEU A 465 15.72 -5.49 -40.78
C LEU A 465 16.61 -6.44 -41.57
N MET A 466 16.11 -7.63 -41.93
CA MET A 466 16.85 -8.58 -42.80
C MET A 466 17.14 -8.02 -44.19
N SER A 467 16.20 -7.30 -44.80
CA SER A 467 16.38 -6.64 -46.09
C SER A 467 17.47 -5.55 -46.00
N ILE A 468 17.41 -4.70 -44.96
CA ILE A 468 18.40 -3.66 -44.71
C ILE A 468 19.79 -4.26 -44.47
N ALA A 469 19.89 -5.29 -43.62
CA ALA A 469 21.16 -5.96 -43.33
C ALA A 469 21.84 -6.54 -44.59
N ARG A 470 21.03 -6.99 -45.54
CA ARG A 470 21.51 -7.57 -46.84
C ARG A 470 21.94 -6.54 -47.86
N SER A 471 21.19 -5.45 -48.02
CA SER A 471 21.32 -4.64 -49.22
C SER A 471 21.22 -3.13 -49.05
N ASP A 472 21.15 -2.58 -47.84
CA ASP A 472 21.13 -1.13 -47.70
C ASP A 472 22.46 -0.52 -48.19
N PRO A 473 22.42 0.57 -48.95
CA PRO A 473 23.65 1.25 -49.42
C PRO A 473 24.62 1.69 -48.31
N SER A 474 24.09 2.04 -47.16
CA SER A 474 24.86 2.46 -46.00
C SER A 474 25.37 1.27 -45.19
N VAL A 475 26.70 1.15 -45.09
CA VAL A 475 27.32 0.13 -44.23
C VAL A 475 26.90 0.26 -42.77
N GLU A 476 26.72 1.50 -42.30
CA GLU A 476 26.31 1.75 -40.90
C GLU A 476 24.88 1.27 -40.64
N MET A 477 23.95 1.45 -41.62
CA MET A 477 22.59 0.94 -41.50
C MET A 477 22.57 -0.60 -41.52
N ARG A 478 23.38 -1.22 -42.39
CA ARG A 478 23.53 -2.69 -42.42
C ARG A 478 24.03 -3.24 -41.07
N LYS A 479 25.10 -2.65 -40.52
CA LYS A 479 25.65 -3.05 -39.20
C LYS A 479 24.61 -2.91 -38.08
N LEU A 480 23.86 -1.82 -38.07
CA LEU A 480 22.85 -1.56 -37.06
C LEU A 480 21.69 -2.57 -37.19
N ALA A 481 21.23 -2.89 -38.41
CA ALA A 481 20.24 -3.90 -38.63
C ALA A 481 20.68 -5.32 -38.19
N VAL A 482 21.96 -5.70 -38.45
CA VAL A 482 22.53 -6.96 -37.96
C VAL A 482 22.54 -7.00 -36.43
N ARG A 483 22.85 -5.88 -35.75
CA ARG A 483 22.80 -5.82 -34.28
C ARG A 483 21.39 -6.08 -33.76
N PHE A 484 20.37 -5.39 -34.28
CA PHE A 484 18.98 -5.60 -33.86
C PHE A 484 18.48 -7.03 -34.17
N LEU A 485 18.91 -7.62 -35.26
CA LEU A 485 18.60 -9.03 -35.57
C LEU A 485 19.26 -9.98 -34.57
N GLY A 486 20.48 -9.66 -34.10
CA GLY A 486 21.19 -10.43 -33.08
C GLY A 486 20.55 -10.35 -31.69
N ASP A 487 19.95 -9.19 -31.37
CA ASP A 487 19.23 -8.98 -30.13
C ASP A 487 17.85 -9.67 -30.15
N SER A 488 17.32 -9.94 -31.37
CA SER A 488 16.07 -10.67 -31.56
C SER A 488 16.27 -12.17 -31.26
N LYS A 489 15.34 -12.76 -30.50
CA LYS A 489 15.29 -14.20 -30.26
C LYS A 489 14.48 -14.97 -31.31
N ASP A 490 14.05 -14.28 -32.38
CA ASP A 490 13.24 -14.90 -33.45
C ASP A 490 14.08 -15.93 -34.25
N PRO A 491 13.60 -17.17 -34.42
CA PRO A 491 14.31 -18.19 -35.17
C PRO A 491 14.62 -17.80 -36.63
N GLU A 492 13.78 -16.97 -37.28
CA GLU A 492 13.99 -16.48 -38.64
C GLU A 492 15.19 -15.52 -38.70
N ALA A 493 15.33 -14.65 -37.65
CA ALA A 493 16.49 -13.77 -37.53
C ALA A 493 17.79 -14.57 -37.34
N LEU A 494 17.80 -15.55 -36.45
CA LEU A 494 18.97 -16.39 -36.20
C LEU A 494 19.41 -17.13 -37.46
N LYS A 495 18.49 -17.75 -38.16
CA LYS A 495 18.77 -18.44 -39.42
C LYS A 495 19.33 -17.48 -40.49
N PHE A 496 18.77 -16.27 -40.59
CA PHE A 496 19.28 -15.25 -41.48
C PHE A 496 20.72 -14.86 -41.18
N LEU A 497 21.07 -14.69 -39.88
CA LEU A 497 22.44 -14.36 -39.45
C LEU A 497 23.43 -15.51 -39.75
N GLU A 498 23.01 -16.79 -39.57
CA GLU A 498 23.80 -17.96 -39.98
C GLU A 498 24.08 -17.97 -41.49
N ASP A 499 23.07 -17.65 -42.31
CA ASP A 499 23.19 -17.62 -43.77
C ASP A 499 24.05 -16.45 -44.28
N LEU A 500 24.17 -15.39 -43.49
CA LEU A 500 25.04 -14.23 -43.78
C LEU A 500 26.53 -14.54 -43.58
N LEU A 501 26.85 -15.61 -42.78
CA LEU A 501 28.20 -16.05 -42.50
C LEU A 501 28.72 -17.09 -43.50
N LYS A 502 27.85 -17.67 -44.34
CA LYS A 502 28.17 -18.61 -45.42
C LYS A 502 28.48 -17.89 -46.71
#